data_5d1437b0088a25dce20fba009f96fc68
#
_entry.id   5d1437b0088a25dce20fba009f96fc68
#
_cell.length_a   1.000
_cell.length_b   1.000
_cell.length_c   1.000
_cell.angle_alpha   90.00
_cell.angle_beta   90.00
_cell.angle_gamma   90.00
#
_symmetry.space_group_name_H-M   'P 1'
#
loop_
_entity.id
_entity.type
_entity.pdbx_description
1 polymer ?
#
loop_
_entity_poly.entity_id
_entity_poly.type
_entity_poly.pdbx_seq_one_letter_code
_entity_poly.pdbx_strand_id
1 'polypeptide(L)'
;IQANKVCIMLKKSDYFYELPEELIAQTPAEPRDSSLLLVYDRKTGKTEHRIFRDIKEYLKPGDVLVINNTKVLPARMYAYTKNGGKVEVLLLKRRDLTEWEVLVKPGKKAKVGTELVVSEELSLTVRDRTETGERIVDFHFDGVFEDILSRVGSMPLPPYIHEKLKDKDRYQTVYCKTDGSAAAPTAGLHFTRELLEEIKGMGVQVAEVLLHVGLGTFRPVK
;
A
#
# COMPACT_ATOMS: atom_id res chain seq x y z
N ILE A 1 38.75 -7.00 26.29
CA ILE A 1 38.80 -7.38 24.87
C ILE A 1 37.64 -6.64 24.20
N GLN A 2 37.94 -5.48 23.59
CA GLN A 2 36.96 -4.73 22.77
C GLN A 2 36.75 -5.48 21.46
N ALA A 3 35.56 -6.03 21.29
CA ALA A 3 35.15 -6.54 19.98
C ALA A 3 34.94 -5.33 19.03
N ASN A 4 35.84 -5.15 18.07
CA ASN A 4 35.64 -4.22 16.96
C ASN A 4 34.38 -4.65 16.18
N LYS A 5 33.27 -3.98 16.44
CA LYS A 5 32.11 -4.05 15.55
C LYS A 5 32.51 -3.42 14.23
N VAL A 6 32.88 -4.22 13.26
CA VAL A 6 32.98 -3.79 11.86
C VAL A 6 31.57 -3.40 11.44
N CYS A 7 31.33 -2.11 11.35
CA CYS A 7 30.09 -1.58 10.78
C CYS A 7 30.17 -1.80 9.27
N ILE A 8 29.63 -2.93 8.78
CA ILE A 8 29.51 -3.18 7.34
C ILE A 8 28.49 -2.18 6.82
N MET A 9 28.95 -1.17 6.11
CA MET A 9 28.05 -0.25 5.38
C MET A 9 27.52 -1.00 4.15
N LEU A 10 26.30 -1.50 4.27
CA LEU A 10 25.58 -2.14 3.18
C LEU A 10 25.25 -1.11 2.10
N LYS A 11 25.54 -1.43 0.85
CA LYS A 11 25.22 -0.60 -0.33
C LYS A 11 24.00 -1.18 -1.02
N LYS A 12 23.27 -0.35 -1.75
CA LYS A 12 22.13 -0.79 -2.57
C LYS A 12 22.54 -1.86 -3.59
N SER A 13 23.75 -1.75 -4.15
CA SER A 13 24.34 -2.75 -5.06
C SER A 13 24.49 -4.15 -4.48
N ASP A 14 24.62 -4.26 -3.16
CA ASP A 14 24.80 -5.55 -2.47
C ASP A 14 23.50 -6.38 -2.47
N TYR A 15 22.37 -5.75 -2.78
CA TYR A 15 21.03 -6.35 -2.87
C TYR A 15 20.54 -6.46 -4.32
N PHE A 16 21.38 -6.12 -5.30
CA PHE A 16 20.99 -6.20 -6.70
C PHE A 16 20.94 -7.65 -7.15
N TYR A 17 19.88 -8.01 -7.84
CA TYR A 17 19.76 -9.25 -8.60
C TYR A 17 18.89 -9.00 -9.83
N GLU A 18 19.05 -9.81 -10.85
CA GLU A 18 18.20 -9.76 -12.04
C GLU A 18 16.86 -10.42 -11.71
N LEU A 19 15.77 -9.64 -11.84
CA LEU A 19 14.40 -10.10 -11.69
C LEU A 19 13.70 -9.97 -13.04
N PRO A 20 13.48 -11.09 -13.76
CA PRO A 20 12.70 -11.07 -14.99
C PRO A 20 11.25 -10.62 -14.74
N GLU A 21 10.73 -9.75 -15.62
CA GLU A 21 9.37 -9.18 -15.45
C GLU A 21 8.28 -10.25 -15.43
N GLU A 22 8.45 -11.34 -16.16
CA GLU A 22 7.52 -12.48 -16.20
C GLU A 22 7.39 -13.23 -14.87
N LEU A 23 8.34 -13.06 -13.96
CA LEU A 23 8.27 -13.63 -12.60
C LEU A 23 7.47 -12.75 -11.63
N ILE A 24 7.06 -11.55 -12.05
CA ILE A 24 6.21 -10.67 -11.25
C ILE A 24 4.74 -10.94 -11.61
N ALA A 25 4.05 -11.67 -10.75
CA ALA A 25 2.63 -11.96 -10.93
C ALA A 25 1.81 -10.67 -11.04
N GLN A 26 1.03 -10.52 -12.11
CA GLN A 26 0.18 -9.35 -12.36
C GLN A 26 -1.23 -9.48 -11.77
N THR A 27 -1.65 -10.69 -11.47
CA THR A 27 -2.93 -11.00 -10.85
C THR A 27 -2.73 -11.76 -9.55
N PRO A 28 -3.55 -11.50 -8.51
CA PRO A 28 -3.45 -12.22 -7.25
C PRO A 28 -3.88 -13.68 -7.39
N ALA A 29 -3.28 -14.57 -6.59
CA ALA A 29 -3.72 -15.95 -6.49
C ALA A 29 -5.14 -16.06 -5.92
N GLU A 30 -5.92 -17.06 -6.39
CA GLU A 30 -7.27 -17.36 -5.90
C GLU A 30 -7.38 -18.85 -5.59
N PRO A 31 -7.73 -19.23 -4.35
CA PRO A 31 -7.95 -18.37 -3.17
C PRO A 31 -6.66 -17.68 -2.69
N ARG A 32 -6.80 -16.64 -1.82
CA ARG A 32 -5.69 -15.81 -1.33
C ARG A 32 -4.53 -16.60 -0.73
N ASP A 33 -4.86 -17.63 0.03
CA ASP A 33 -3.93 -18.50 0.76
C ASP A 33 -3.27 -19.59 -0.10
N SER A 34 -3.58 -19.63 -1.42
CA SER A 34 -2.93 -20.53 -2.38
C SER A 34 -1.63 -19.96 -2.97
N SER A 35 -1.25 -18.73 -2.61
CA SER A 35 0.01 -18.15 -3.04
C SER A 35 1.22 -18.92 -2.50
N LEU A 36 2.36 -18.79 -3.21
CA LEU A 36 3.61 -19.42 -2.80
C LEU A 36 4.17 -18.78 -1.53
N LEU A 37 4.74 -19.61 -0.65
CA LEU A 37 5.43 -19.22 0.57
C LEU A 37 6.88 -19.72 0.51
N LEU A 38 7.84 -18.80 0.62
CA LEU A 38 9.25 -19.13 0.83
C LEU A 38 9.54 -19.08 2.33
N VAL A 39 9.96 -20.20 2.90
CA VAL A 39 10.38 -20.30 4.29
C VAL A 39 11.89 -20.38 4.36
N TYR A 40 12.51 -19.53 5.18
CA TYR A 40 13.95 -19.50 5.40
C TYR A 40 14.28 -19.70 6.87
N ASP A 41 14.95 -20.81 7.18
CA ASP A 41 15.47 -21.05 8.53
C ASP A 41 16.83 -20.37 8.69
N ARG A 42 16.84 -19.31 9.49
CA ARG A 42 18.06 -18.50 9.77
C ARG A 42 19.16 -19.27 10.52
N LYS A 43 18.82 -20.34 11.23
CA LYS A 43 19.80 -21.15 12.00
C LYS A 43 20.53 -22.14 11.10
N THR A 44 19.82 -22.77 10.20
CA THR A 44 20.35 -23.80 9.32
C THR A 44 20.71 -23.30 7.93
N GLY A 45 20.23 -22.11 7.53
CA GLY A 45 20.37 -21.56 6.19
C GLY A 45 19.50 -22.26 5.14
N LYS A 46 18.62 -23.16 5.53
CA LYS A 46 17.75 -23.91 4.61
C LYS A 46 16.57 -23.07 4.16
N THR A 47 16.19 -23.28 2.89
CA THR A 47 14.96 -22.72 2.31
C THR A 47 14.00 -23.85 1.96
N GLU A 48 12.71 -23.58 2.15
CA GLU A 48 11.60 -24.46 1.74
C GLU A 48 10.59 -23.67 0.91
N HIS A 49 10.02 -24.31 -0.09
CA HIS A 49 8.92 -23.77 -0.89
C HIS A 49 7.62 -24.45 -0.46
N ARG A 50 6.64 -23.63 -0.04
CA ARG A 50 5.36 -24.04 0.50
C ARG A 50 4.22 -23.27 -0.15
N ILE A 51 3.00 -23.55 0.26
CA ILE A 51 1.82 -22.73 -0.02
C ILE A 51 1.51 -21.90 1.22
N PHE A 52 0.99 -20.68 1.06
CA PHE A 52 0.79 -19.76 2.19
C PHE A 52 -0.07 -20.35 3.31
N ARG A 53 -1.08 -21.16 2.99
CA ARG A 53 -1.90 -21.83 4.00
C ARG A 53 -1.13 -22.74 4.96
N ASP A 54 0.07 -23.18 4.58
CA ASP A 54 0.94 -24.00 5.42
C ASP A 54 1.64 -23.18 6.51
N ILE A 55 1.46 -21.86 6.55
CA ILE A 55 2.03 -20.97 7.59
C ILE A 55 1.68 -21.47 9.00
N LYS A 56 0.53 -22.11 9.16
CA LYS A 56 0.09 -22.69 10.42
C LYS A 56 1.03 -23.78 10.96
N GLU A 57 1.83 -24.44 10.11
CA GLU A 57 2.81 -25.44 10.53
C GLU A 57 4.01 -24.82 11.26
N TYR A 58 4.19 -23.50 11.12
CA TYR A 58 5.26 -22.73 11.75
C TYR A 58 4.80 -21.99 13.01
N LEU A 59 3.52 -22.14 13.38
CA LEU A 59 2.92 -21.51 14.55
C LEU A 59 2.57 -22.58 15.60
N LYS A 60 2.63 -22.22 16.87
CA LYS A 60 2.31 -23.09 18.00
C LYS A 60 1.43 -22.38 19.02
N PRO A 61 0.72 -23.12 19.87
CA PRO A 61 -0.05 -22.54 20.97
C PRO A 61 0.80 -21.58 21.82
N GLY A 62 0.26 -20.40 22.11
CA GLY A 62 0.94 -19.34 22.84
C GLY A 62 1.72 -18.34 22.00
N ASP A 63 1.89 -18.58 20.69
CA ASP A 63 2.43 -17.55 19.77
C ASP A 63 1.42 -16.41 19.58
N VAL A 64 1.93 -15.24 19.20
CA VAL A 64 1.12 -14.06 18.89
C VAL A 64 1.35 -13.66 17.43
N LEU A 65 0.29 -13.73 16.62
CA LEU A 65 0.27 -13.21 15.26
C LEU A 65 -0.18 -11.76 15.27
N VAL A 66 0.73 -10.83 14.97
CA VAL A 66 0.42 -9.40 14.90
C VAL A 66 -0.02 -9.05 13.48
N ILE A 67 -1.21 -8.45 13.34
CA ILE A 67 -1.78 -8.05 12.05
C ILE A 67 -2.06 -6.55 12.03
N ASN A 68 -1.89 -5.91 10.86
CA ASN A 68 -2.17 -4.50 10.67
C ASN A 68 -3.56 -4.31 10.04
N ASN A 69 -4.52 -3.77 10.81
CA ASN A 69 -5.92 -3.61 10.41
C ASN A 69 -6.20 -2.33 9.62
N THR A 70 -5.16 -1.65 9.14
CA THR A 70 -5.33 -0.47 8.27
C THR A 70 -6.06 -0.83 6.99
N LYS A 71 -6.89 0.10 6.49
CA LYS A 71 -7.61 -0.02 5.24
C LYS A 71 -7.07 0.99 4.23
N VAL A 72 -6.87 0.54 3.00
CA VAL A 72 -6.36 1.36 1.91
C VAL A 72 -7.47 2.22 1.34
N LEU A 73 -7.21 3.52 1.23
CA LEU A 73 -8.08 4.44 0.51
C LEU A 73 -7.92 4.25 -1.01
N PRO A 74 -8.98 4.43 -1.82
CA PRO A 74 -8.87 4.54 -3.27
C PRO A 74 -8.20 5.88 -3.65
N ALA A 75 -6.98 6.05 -3.16
CA ALA A 75 -6.27 7.32 -3.05
C ALA A 75 -5.74 7.86 -4.39
N ARG A 76 -5.78 7.07 -5.47
CA ARG A 76 -5.32 7.49 -6.80
C ARG A 76 -6.49 7.94 -7.65
N MET A 77 -6.41 9.15 -8.18
CA MET A 77 -7.40 9.70 -9.10
C MET A 77 -6.75 10.43 -10.27
N TYR A 78 -7.51 10.65 -11.33
CA TYR A 78 -7.08 11.47 -12.46
C TYR A 78 -7.89 12.75 -12.49
N ALA A 79 -7.19 13.87 -12.57
CA ALA A 79 -7.76 15.19 -12.71
C ALA A 79 -7.32 15.84 -14.01
N TYR A 80 -8.04 16.85 -14.45
CA TYR A 80 -7.79 17.52 -15.71
C TYR A 80 -7.68 19.03 -15.50
N THR A 81 -6.70 19.65 -16.16
CA THR A 81 -6.61 21.12 -16.26
C THR A 81 -7.72 21.66 -17.16
N LYS A 82 -8.01 22.97 -17.09
CA LYS A 82 -8.96 23.66 -18.00
C LYS A 82 -8.70 23.38 -19.50
N ASN A 83 -7.44 23.10 -19.86
CA ASN A 83 -7.03 22.79 -21.24
C ASN A 83 -6.97 21.28 -21.53
N GLY A 84 -7.64 20.44 -20.74
CA GLY A 84 -7.71 18.99 -20.93
C GLY A 84 -6.43 18.21 -20.57
N GLY A 85 -5.46 18.86 -19.97
CA GLY A 85 -4.21 18.21 -19.59
C GLY A 85 -4.38 17.26 -18.40
N LYS A 86 -4.23 15.95 -18.60
CA LYS A 86 -4.36 14.91 -17.58
C LYS A 86 -3.26 15.04 -16.51
N VAL A 87 -3.65 14.91 -15.24
CA VAL A 87 -2.81 14.89 -14.05
C VAL A 87 -3.24 13.73 -13.16
N GLU A 88 -2.31 12.87 -12.78
CA GLU A 88 -2.54 11.88 -11.73
C GLU A 88 -2.38 12.57 -10.38
N VAL A 89 -3.31 12.35 -9.48
CA VAL A 89 -3.32 12.85 -8.11
C VAL A 89 -3.37 11.64 -7.17
N LEU A 90 -2.42 11.55 -6.25
CA LEU A 90 -2.36 10.51 -5.22
C LEU A 90 -2.45 11.16 -3.85
N LEU A 91 -3.51 10.85 -3.12
CA LEU A 91 -3.70 11.31 -1.74
C LEU A 91 -2.65 10.70 -0.82
N LEU A 92 -2.12 11.50 0.09
CA LEU A 92 -1.09 11.09 1.04
C LEU A 92 -1.52 11.24 2.49
N LYS A 93 -1.87 12.47 2.83
CA LYS A 93 -2.20 12.82 4.20
C LYS A 93 -3.30 13.87 4.21
N ARG A 94 -4.35 13.60 4.95
CA ARG A 94 -5.38 14.59 5.24
C ARG A 94 -4.85 15.56 6.27
N ARG A 95 -4.99 16.85 6.01
CA ARG A 95 -4.60 17.94 6.93
C ARG A 95 -5.82 18.53 7.61
N ASP A 96 -6.93 18.67 6.86
CA ASP A 96 -8.20 19.20 7.33
C ASP A 96 -9.35 18.56 6.54
N LEU A 97 -10.57 18.99 6.74
CA LEU A 97 -11.77 18.47 6.07
C LEU A 97 -11.63 18.45 4.54
N THR A 98 -11.07 19.52 3.97
CA THR A 98 -10.87 19.68 2.53
C THR A 98 -9.40 19.68 2.14
N GLU A 99 -8.47 19.99 3.07
CA GLU A 99 -7.06 20.13 2.76
C GLU A 99 -6.31 18.81 2.83
N TRP A 100 -5.59 18.51 1.76
CA TRP A 100 -4.80 17.29 1.63
C TRP A 100 -3.40 17.57 1.10
N GLU A 101 -2.46 16.77 1.57
CA GLU A 101 -1.16 16.60 0.97
C GLU A 101 -1.24 15.50 -0.09
N VAL A 102 -0.78 15.80 -1.32
CA VAL A 102 -0.92 14.89 -2.46
C VAL A 102 0.35 14.85 -3.30
N LEU A 103 0.61 13.71 -3.95
CA LEU A 103 1.52 13.66 -5.10
C LEU A 103 0.76 13.94 -6.38
N VAL A 104 1.42 14.63 -7.31
CA VAL A 104 0.87 14.93 -8.63
C VAL A 104 1.85 14.57 -9.74
N LYS A 105 1.35 13.98 -10.82
CA LYS A 105 2.16 13.62 -11.99
C LYS A 105 1.41 13.92 -13.30
N PRO A 106 1.97 14.75 -14.19
CA PRO A 106 3.24 15.50 -14.10
C PRO A 106 3.11 16.78 -13.27
N GLY A 107 4.07 17.01 -12.36
CA GLY A 107 4.06 18.17 -11.44
C GLY A 107 4.05 19.55 -12.10
N LYS A 108 4.54 19.66 -13.36
CA LYS A 108 4.53 20.89 -14.14
C LYS A 108 3.13 21.40 -14.49
N LYS A 109 2.12 20.53 -14.49
CA LYS A 109 0.72 20.89 -14.77
C LYS A 109 -0.08 21.24 -13.51
N ALA A 110 0.50 21.05 -12.32
CA ALA A 110 -0.11 21.33 -11.02
C ALA A 110 0.74 22.35 -10.24
N LYS A 111 0.81 23.58 -10.76
CA LYS A 111 1.45 24.72 -10.10
C LYS A 111 0.50 25.29 -9.05
N VAL A 112 1.05 26.04 -8.10
CA VAL A 112 0.24 26.78 -7.12
C VAL A 112 -0.77 27.69 -7.85
N GLY A 113 -2.02 27.71 -7.40
CA GLY A 113 -3.14 28.39 -8.02
C GLY A 113 -3.84 27.61 -9.16
N THR A 114 -3.32 26.43 -9.55
CA THR A 114 -3.98 25.63 -10.60
C THR A 114 -5.22 24.95 -10.05
N GLU A 115 -6.35 25.09 -10.76
CA GLU A 115 -7.55 24.28 -10.57
C GLU A 115 -7.50 23.04 -11.44
N LEU A 116 -7.87 21.90 -10.86
CA LEU A 116 -7.94 20.60 -11.51
C LEU A 116 -9.32 19.99 -11.25
N VAL A 117 -9.96 19.49 -12.30
CA VAL A 117 -11.29 18.85 -12.23
C VAL A 117 -11.11 17.34 -12.27
N VAL A 118 -11.66 16.65 -11.29
CA VAL A 118 -11.67 15.17 -11.21
C VAL A 118 -12.96 14.63 -11.84
N SER A 119 -14.09 15.19 -11.43
CA SER A 119 -15.43 14.85 -11.91
C SER A 119 -16.35 16.06 -11.78
N GLU A 120 -17.64 15.90 -12.12
CA GLU A 120 -18.65 16.94 -11.89
C GLU A 120 -18.82 17.25 -10.38
N GLU A 121 -18.58 16.26 -9.51
CA GLU A 121 -18.76 16.35 -8.06
C GLU A 121 -17.47 16.74 -7.30
N LEU A 122 -16.31 16.68 -7.96
CA LEU A 122 -15.02 16.84 -7.30
C LEU A 122 -14.03 17.64 -8.14
N SER A 123 -13.53 18.71 -7.56
CA SER A 123 -12.39 19.47 -8.09
C SER A 123 -11.40 19.79 -6.97
N LEU A 124 -10.27 20.33 -7.32
CA LEU A 124 -9.25 20.74 -6.35
C LEU A 124 -8.47 21.96 -6.83
N THR A 125 -7.99 22.73 -5.87
CA THR A 125 -7.06 23.86 -6.10
C THR A 125 -5.73 23.59 -5.43
N VAL A 126 -4.64 23.74 -6.17
CA VAL A 126 -3.28 23.63 -5.61
C VAL A 126 -2.97 24.89 -4.81
N ARG A 127 -2.79 24.76 -3.49
CA ARG A 127 -2.51 25.87 -2.58
C ARG A 127 -1.03 26.13 -2.41
N ASP A 128 -0.25 25.04 -2.24
CA ASP A 128 1.18 25.17 -1.94
C ASP A 128 1.96 23.95 -2.44
N ARG A 129 3.27 24.01 -2.25
CA ARG A 129 4.21 22.94 -2.53
C ARG A 129 5.13 22.74 -1.33
N THR A 130 5.25 21.48 -0.85
CA THR A 130 6.20 21.14 0.20
C THR A 130 7.65 21.18 -0.31
N GLU A 131 8.61 21.25 0.61
CA GLU A 131 10.04 21.18 0.28
C GLU A 131 10.41 19.87 -0.43
N THR A 132 9.72 18.77 -0.12
CA THR A 132 9.92 17.44 -0.70
C THR A 132 9.17 17.23 -2.02
N GLY A 133 8.38 18.23 -2.45
CA GLY A 133 7.78 18.30 -3.79
C GLY A 133 6.31 17.88 -3.89
N GLU A 134 5.69 17.45 -2.80
CA GLU A 134 4.26 17.22 -2.73
C GLU A 134 3.48 18.54 -2.93
N ARG A 135 2.18 18.43 -3.18
CA ARG A 135 1.27 19.58 -3.23
C ARG A 135 0.35 19.57 -2.04
N ILE A 136 0.05 20.78 -1.54
CA ILE A 136 -1.07 21.01 -0.64
C ILE A 136 -2.22 21.44 -1.52
N VAL A 137 -3.34 20.76 -1.41
CA VAL A 137 -4.53 21.02 -2.22
C VAL A 137 -5.77 21.16 -1.34
N ASP A 138 -6.67 22.06 -1.77
CA ASP A 138 -8.04 22.10 -1.25
C ASP A 138 -8.95 21.41 -2.23
N PHE A 139 -9.71 20.42 -1.75
CA PHE A 139 -10.77 19.80 -2.50
C PHE A 139 -12.07 20.60 -2.38
N HIS A 140 -12.79 20.69 -3.49
CA HIS A 140 -14.11 21.29 -3.60
C HIS A 140 -15.12 20.21 -3.97
N PHE A 141 -16.09 19.96 -3.11
CA PHE A 141 -17.11 18.93 -3.26
C PHE A 141 -18.34 19.29 -2.43
N ASP A 142 -19.46 18.65 -2.74
CA ASP A 142 -20.67 18.69 -1.93
C ASP A 142 -21.00 17.27 -1.44
N GLY A 143 -21.32 17.13 -0.15
CA GLY A 143 -21.58 15.85 0.50
C GLY A 143 -20.39 15.24 1.24
N VAL A 144 -20.29 13.91 1.23
CA VAL A 144 -19.27 13.14 1.96
C VAL A 144 -18.10 12.81 1.04
N PHE A 145 -16.92 13.30 1.37
CA PHE A 145 -15.70 13.13 0.56
C PHE A 145 -15.37 11.66 0.29
N GLU A 146 -15.50 10.80 1.30
CA GLU A 146 -15.20 9.39 1.23
C GLU A 146 -16.10 8.65 0.24
N ASP A 147 -17.36 9.04 0.14
CA ASP A 147 -18.32 8.48 -0.82
C ASP A 147 -17.96 8.86 -2.25
N ILE A 148 -17.61 10.14 -2.47
CA ILE A 148 -17.15 10.62 -3.77
C ILE A 148 -15.85 9.91 -4.14
N LEU A 149 -14.87 9.84 -3.22
CA LEU A 149 -13.59 9.17 -3.42
C LEU A 149 -13.77 7.69 -3.78
N SER A 150 -14.75 7.01 -3.20
CA SER A 150 -15.04 5.60 -3.52
C SER A 150 -15.45 5.41 -4.99
N ARG A 151 -16.13 6.41 -5.59
CA ARG A 151 -16.60 6.40 -6.98
C ARG A 151 -15.50 6.78 -7.98
N VAL A 152 -14.76 7.87 -7.69
CA VAL A 152 -13.77 8.44 -8.63
C VAL A 152 -12.36 7.90 -8.43
N GLY A 153 -12.06 7.39 -7.25
CA GLY A 153 -10.74 6.89 -6.89
C GLY A 153 -10.47 5.46 -7.33
N SER A 154 -9.21 5.14 -7.45
CA SER A 154 -8.69 3.79 -7.71
C SER A 154 -7.65 3.40 -6.68
N MET A 155 -7.49 2.08 -6.47
CA MET A 155 -6.49 1.55 -5.54
C MET A 155 -5.08 1.90 -6.04
N PRO A 156 -4.21 2.43 -5.17
CA PRO A 156 -2.84 2.80 -5.52
C PRO A 156 -1.94 1.56 -5.54
N LEU A 157 -2.08 0.72 -6.55
CA LEU A 157 -1.25 -0.48 -6.71
C LEU A 157 0.23 -0.11 -6.84
N PRO A 158 1.15 -1.00 -6.42
CA PRO A 158 2.57 -0.85 -6.63
C PRO A 158 2.92 -0.64 -8.11
N PRO A 159 4.00 0.12 -8.43
CA PRO A 159 4.30 0.52 -9.80
C PRO A 159 4.66 -0.63 -10.76
N TYR A 160 5.02 -1.80 -10.23
CA TYR A 160 5.30 -3.01 -11.01
C TYR A 160 4.06 -3.84 -11.36
N ILE A 161 2.86 -3.44 -10.89
CA ILE A 161 1.59 -4.02 -11.28
C ILE A 161 0.96 -3.14 -12.34
N HIS A 162 0.86 -3.65 -13.55
CA HIS A 162 0.34 -2.94 -14.72
C HIS A 162 -1.11 -3.30 -15.04
N GLU A 163 -1.55 -4.49 -14.60
CA GLU A 163 -2.92 -4.95 -14.78
C GLU A 163 -3.90 -4.20 -13.89
N LYS A 164 -5.08 -3.91 -14.47
CA LYS A 164 -6.16 -3.28 -13.71
C LYS A 164 -6.76 -4.29 -12.74
N LEU A 165 -6.92 -3.87 -11.50
CA LEU A 165 -7.59 -4.67 -10.49
C LEU A 165 -9.08 -4.81 -10.83
N LYS A 166 -9.55 -6.05 -11.02
CA LYS A 166 -10.96 -6.34 -11.32
C LYS A 166 -11.86 -6.14 -10.11
N ASP A 167 -11.35 -6.49 -8.94
CA ASP A 167 -12.01 -6.36 -7.65
C ASP A 167 -11.14 -5.48 -6.71
N LYS A 168 -11.66 -4.33 -6.31
CA LYS A 168 -10.95 -3.38 -5.42
C LYS A 168 -10.64 -4.01 -4.05
N ASP A 169 -11.50 -4.90 -3.56
CA ASP A 169 -11.33 -5.54 -2.26
C ASP A 169 -10.18 -6.56 -2.26
N ARG A 170 -9.70 -6.93 -3.44
CA ARG A 170 -8.54 -7.82 -3.57
C ARG A 170 -7.23 -7.17 -3.09
N TYR A 171 -7.14 -5.83 -3.09
CA TYR A 171 -6.02 -5.06 -2.53
C TYR A 171 -6.31 -4.58 -1.09
N GLN A 172 -7.17 -5.30 -0.37
CA GLN A 172 -7.45 -5.12 1.05
C GLN A 172 -7.20 -6.42 1.80
N THR A 173 -6.76 -6.33 3.06
CA THR A 173 -6.75 -7.50 3.94
C THR A 173 -8.18 -7.85 4.35
N VAL A 174 -8.47 -9.12 4.64
CA VAL A 174 -9.80 -9.57 5.07
C VAL A 174 -10.20 -9.03 6.45
N TYR A 175 -9.27 -8.43 7.17
CA TYR A 175 -9.42 -7.87 8.51
C TYR A 175 -9.22 -6.36 8.58
N CYS A 176 -9.16 -5.66 7.46
CA CYS A 176 -9.03 -4.20 7.44
C CYS A 176 -10.26 -3.53 8.07
N LYS A 177 -10.04 -2.47 8.85
CA LYS A 177 -11.08 -1.75 9.60
C LYS A 177 -11.02 -0.24 9.42
N THR A 178 -9.84 0.34 9.58
CA THR A 178 -9.66 1.80 9.70
C THR A 178 -9.04 2.39 8.45
N ASP A 179 -9.78 3.24 7.77
CA ASP A 179 -9.32 3.96 6.57
C ASP A 179 -8.15 4.89 6.88
N GLY A 180 -7.24 5.11 5.91
CA GLY A 180 -6.15 6.08 6.03
C GLY A 180 -4.81 5.64 5.42
N SER A 181 -4.70 4.43 4.91
CA SER A 181 -3.46 3.93 4.33
C SER A 181 -3.34 4.23 2.85
N ALA A 182 -2.14 4.64 2.39
CA ALA A 182 -1.82 4.81 0.99
C ALA A 182 -1.41 3.49 0.30
N ALA A 183 -1.11 2.43 1.07
CA ALA A 183 -0.77 1.10 0.55
C ALA A 183 -1.25 0.00 1.49
N ALA A 184 -1.49 -1.19 0.94
CA ALA A 184 -1.87 -2.35 1.72
C ALA A 184 -0.68 -2.93 2.52
N PRO A 185 -0.89 -3.50 3.71
CA PRO A 185 0.08 -4.38 4.36
C PRO A 185 0.12 -5.70 3.59
N THR A 186 0.95 -5.74 2.53
CA THR A 186 0.89 -6.77 1.47
C THR A 186 1.06 -8.21 1.97
N ALA A 187 1.86 -8.43 3.03
CA ALA A 187 1.96 -9.75 3.66
C ALA A 187 0.61 -10.26 4.20
N GLY A 188 -0.28 -9.35 4.61
CA GLY A 188 -1.61 -9.68 5.11
C GLY A 188 -2.61 -10.04 4.03
N LEU A 189 -2.34 -9.74 2.76
CA LEU A 189 -3.25 -10.02 1.64
C LEU A 189 -3.47 -11.53 1.39
N HIS A 190 -2.57 -12.36 1.88
CA HIS A 190 -2.62 -13.81 1.70
C HIS A 190 -3.54 -14.54 2.70
N PHE A 191 -3.91 -13.89 3.81
CA PHE A 191 -4.82 -14.49 4.77
C PHE A 191 -6.26 -14.53 4.24
N THR A 192 -6.92 -15.67 4.48
CA THR A 192 -8.38 -15.79 4.43
C THR A 192 -8.94 -15.68 5.84
N ARG A 193 -10.25 -15.47 5.98
CA ARG A 193 -10.92 -15.47 7.30
C ARG A 193 -10.84 -16.85 7.94
N GLU A 194 -11.02 -17.88 7.13
CA GLU A 194 -10.98 -19.29 7.52
C GLU A 194 -9.60 -19.66 8.10
N LEU A 195 -8.52 -19.29 7.40
CA LEU A 195 -7.15 -19.54 7.87
C LEU A 195 -6.86 -18.84 9.21
N LEU A 196 -7.36 -17.60 9.39
CA LEU A 196 -7.20 -16.89 10.66
C LEU A 196 -7.97 -17.57 11.80
N GLU A 197 -9.17 -18.09 11.55
CA GLU A 197 -9.94 -18.84 12.56
C GLU A 197 -9.26 -20.18 12.89
N GLU A 198 -8.71 -20.89 11.89
CA GLU A 198 -7.91 -22.10 12.15
C GLU A 198 -6.71 -21.80 13.06
N ILE A 199 -5.96 -20.72 12.75
CA ILE A 199 -4.79 -20.28 13.55
C ILE A 199 -5.20 -19.97 14.99
N LYS A 200 -6.31 -19.23 15.19
CA LYS A 200 -6.86 -18.97 16.54
C LYS A 200 -7.25 -20.26 17.26
N GLY A 201 -7.88 -21.21 16.54
CA GLY A 201 -8.27 -22.51 17.07
C GLY A 201 -7.08 -23.36 17.55
N MET A 202 -5.88 -23.12 17.02
CA MET A 202 -4.64 -23.75 17.46
C MET A 202 -4.08 -23.16 18.78
N GLY A 203 -4.71 -22.12 19.34
CA GLY A 203 -4.23 -21.44 20.54
C GLY A 203 -3.21 -20.34 20.27
N VAL A 204 -3.13 -19.85 19.01
CA VAL A 204 -2.35 -18.67 18.62
C VAL A 204 -3.20 -17.43 18.86
N GLN A 205 -2.65 -16.43 19.53
CA GLN A 205 -3.30 -15.15 19.72
C GLN A 205 -3.17 -14.28 18.47
N VAL A 206 -4.24 -13.59 18.06
CA VAL A 206 -4.20 -12.60 16.98
C VAL A 206 -4.34 -11.22 17.58
N ALA A 207 -3.27 -10.42 17.47
CA ALA A 207 -3.22 -9.04 17.97
C ALA A 207 -3.28 -8.05 16.79
N GLU A 208 -4.17 -7.06 16.89
CA GLU A 208 -4.32 -6.03 15.87
C GLU A 208 -3.52 -4.78 16.24
N VAL A 209 -2.83 -4.21 15.26
CA VAL A 209 -2.23 -2.89 15.32
C VAL A 209 -2.79 -2.02 14.19
N LEU A 210 -2.76 -0.71 14.37
CA LEU A 210 -3.12 0.26 13.34
C LEU A 210 -1.87 1.05 12.94
N LEU A 211 -1.34 0.76 11.76
CA LEU A 211 -0.20 1.46 11.17
C LEU A 211 -0.55 1.86 9.73
N HIS A 212 -0.80 3.16 9.50
CA HIS A 212 -1.03 3.66 8.16
C HIS A 212 0.26 3.65 7.35
N VAL A 213 0.26 2.90 6.25
CA VAL A 213 1.39 2.79 5.32
C VAL A 213 1.42 4.04 4.45
N GLY A 214 2.48 4.83 4.59
CA GLY A 214 2.66 6.06 3.83
C GLY A 214 3.47 5.89 2.55
N LEU A 215 3.79 7.02 1.91
CA LEU A 215 4.53 7.09 0.65
C LEU A 215 5.91 6.47 0.64
N GLY A 216 6.57 6.38 1.77
CA GLY A 216 7.92 5.81 1.86
C GLY A 216 8.02 4.41 1.24
N THR A 217 6.90 3.68 1.24
CA THR A 217 6.82 2.32 0.67
C THR A 217 6.96 2.31 -0.86
N PHE A 218 6.61 3.41 -1.53
CA PHE A 218 6.68 3.54 -3.00
C PHE A 218 7.92 4.27 -3.49
N ARG A 219 8.71 4.85 -2.58
CA ARG A 219 9.93 5.58 -2.95
C ARG A 219 11.13 4.64 -2.95
N PRO A 220 11.88 4.52 -4.06
CA PRO A 220 13.13 3.77 -4.09
C PRO A 220 14.13 4.35 -3.08
N VAL A 221 14.87 3.49 -2.41
CA VAL A 221 16.04 3.89 -1.63
C VAL A 221 17.07 4.49 -2.57
N LYS A 222 17.54 5.70 -2.24
CA LYS A 222 18.56 6.41 -3.00
C LYS A 222 19.97 6.04 -2.54
#